data_374974014c27affd44c614a03c826264
#
_entry.id   374974014c27affd44c614a03c826264
#
_cell.length_a   1.000
_cell.length_b   1.000
_cell.length_c   1.000
_cell.angle_alpha   90.00
_cell.angle_beta   90.00
_cell.angle_gamma   90.00
#
_symmetry.space_group_name_H-M   'P 1'
#
loop_
_entity.id
_entity.type
_entity.pdbx_description
1 polymer ?
#
loop_
_entity_poly.entity_id
_entity_poly.type
_entity_poly.pdbx_seq_one_letter_code
_entity_poly.pdbx_strand_id
1 'polypeptide(L)'
;NIQRDEFKSLGIIGDWDNPYLTLKFKFEADIYRVLCNIAKKGLLIERSKPVFWSWAAKSALAEAEVEYKDKEDYSIYVAFKLSDEANAKIGANGAKAVIWTTTPWTLPANEGISLNPHEIYVLTGENLIFAKPLLEVIVAKGLSKGEILREFKATELENLYAINPLNDRKSKFILGEHVLMDGGTGLVHTAPGHGEDDYHIGLKYGLEVTMPVDESGCYD
;
A
#
# COMPACT_ATOMS: atom_id res chain seq x y z
N ASN A 1 -14.03 -44.08 4.94
CA ASN A 1 -15.18 -45.00 5.18
C ASN A 1 -15.80 -44.82 6.57
N ILE A 2 -15.03 -44.52 7.62
CA ILE A 2 -15.55 -44.32 9.00
C ILE A 2 -16.71 -43.32 9.03
N GLN A 3 -16.51 -42.08 8.55
CA GLN A 3 -17.55 -41.07 8.54
C GLN A 3 -18.81 -41.51 7.76
N ARG A 4 -18.65 -42.22 6.65
CA ARG A 4 -19.78 -42.74 5.88
C ARG A 4 -20.62 -43.71 6.71
N ASP A 5 -19.96 -44.61 7.45
CA ASP A 5 -20.65 -45.62 8.25
C ASP A 5 -21.33 -44.97 9.48
N GLU A 6 -20.74 -43.94 10.05
CA GLU A 6 -21.33 -43.13 11.10
C GLU A 6 -22.60 -42.37 10.59
N PHE A 7 -22.53 -41.71 9.42
CA PHE A 7 -23.69 -41.05 8.82
C PHE A 7 -24.81 -42.02 8.49
N LYS A 8 -24.49 -43.24 8.01
CA LYS A 8 -25.49 -44.30 7.82
C LYS A 8 -26.16 -44.69 9.12
N SER A 9 -25.40 -44.80 10.23
CA SER A 9 -25.95 -45.13 11.55
C SER A 9 -26.93 -44.08 12.09
N LEU A 10 -26.75 -42.83 11.66
CA LEU A 10 -27.66 -41.73 12.00
C LEU A 10 -28.95 -41.67 11.12
N GLY A 11 -29.12 -42.66 10.23
CA GLY A 11 -30.31 -42.75 9.37
C GLY A 11 -30.29 -41.78 8.16
N ILE A 12 -29.15 -41.21 7.82
CA ILE A 12 -29.04 -40.33 6.65
C ILE A 12 -29.19 -41.13 5.36
N ILE A 13 -30.15 -40.74 4.52
CA ILE A 13 -30.43 -41.39 3.23
C ILE A 13 -29.58 -40.73 2.14
N GLY A 14 -28.93 -41.53 1.31
CA GLY A 14 -28.11 -41.07 0.19
C GLY A 14 -27.64 -42.24 -0.68
N ASP A 15 -27.08 -41.94 -1.84
CA ASP A 15 -26.41 -42.94 -2.69
C ASP A 15 -24.98 -43.19 -2.17
N TRP A 16 -24.89 -44.06 -1.21
CA TRP A 16 -23.62 -44.37 -0.54
C TRP A 16 -22.67 -45.24 -1.38
N ASP A 17 -23.18 -45.88 -2.41
CA ASP A 17 -22.37 -46.73 -3.30
C ASP A 17 -21.77 -45.91 -4.46
N ASN A 18 -22.41 -44.83 -4.79
CA ASN A 18 -21.92 -43.89 -5.80
C ASN A 18 -21.90 -42.41 -5.30
N PRO A 19 -21.13 -42.14 -4.24
CA PRO A 19 -21.07 -40.81 -3.66
C PRO A 19 -20.42 -39.79 -4.61
N TYR A 20 -20.83 -38.55 -4.45
CA TYR A 20 -20.12 -37.42 -5.06
C TYR A 20 -18.76 -37.26 -4.36
N LEU A 21 -17.68 -37.48 -5.11
CA LEU A 21 -16.31 -37.40 -4.61
C LEU A 21 -15.48 -36.46 -5.49
N THR A 22 -14.98 -35.38 -4.91
CA THR A 22 -14.13 -34.41 -5.63
C THR A 22 -12.76 -34.99 -6.01
N LEU A 23 -12.32 -36.05 -5.35
CA LEU A 23 -11.06 -36.75 -5.62
C LEU A 23 -11.16 -37.79 -6.78
N LYS A 24 -12.33 -37.96 -7.43
CA LYS A 24 -12.44 -38.79 -8.64
C LYS A 24 -11.70 -38.14 -9.80
N PHE A 25 -10.86 -38.87 -10.53
CA PHE A 25 -10.10 -38.36 -11.69
C PHE A 25 -10.97 -37.62 -12.72
N LYS A 26 -12.20 -38.13 -12.93
CA LYS A 26 -13.14 -37.44 -13.82
C LYS A 26 -13.49 -36.05 -13.30
N PHE A 27 -13.71 -35.91 -11.99
CA PHE A 27 -14.06 -34.63 -11.38
C PHE A 27 -12.88 -33.64 -11.45
N GLU A 28 -11.66 -34.09 -11.14
CA GLU A 28 -10.45 -33.28 -11.29
C GLU A 28 -10.25 -32.83 -12.73
N ALA A 29 -10.43 -33.72 -13.70
CA ALA A 29 -10.35 -33.38 -15.11
C ALA A 29 -11.41 -32.33 -15.54
N ASP A 30 -12.63 -32.41 -14.98
CA ASP A 30 -13.69 -31.44 -15.27
C ASP A 30 -13.36 -30.05 -14.68
N ILE A 31 -12.80 -29.98 -13.44
CA ILE A 31 -12.32 -28.73 -12.85
C ILE A 31 -11.23 -28.10 -13.76
N TYR A 32 -10.23 -28.90 -14.13
CA TYR A 32 -9.13 -28.44 -14.98
C TYR A 32 -9.63 -27.96 -16.35
N ARG A 33 -10.60 -28.64 -16.93
CA ARG A 33 -11.23 -28.23 -18.22
C ARG A 33 -11.95 -26.89 -18.10
N VAL A 34 -12.65 -26.64 -16.99
CA VAL A 34 -13.30 -25.35 -16.72
C VAL A 34 -12.26 -24.24 -16.61
N LEU A 35 -11.18 -24.46 -15.84
CA LEU A 35 -10.07 -23.51 -15.72
C LEU A 35 -9.45 -23.20 -17.08
N CYS A 36 -9.18 -24.22 -17.91
CA CYS A 36 -8.66 -24.03 -19.25
C CYS A 36 -9.61 -23.22 -20.14
N ASN A 37 -10.93 -23.38 -19.99
CA ASN A 37 -11.90 -22.59 -20.72
C ASN A 37 -11.92 -21.13 -20.30
N ILE A 38 -11.72 -20.84 -19.00
CA ILE A 38 -11.56 -19.48 -18.46
C ILE A 38 -10.29 -18.85 -19.05
N ALA A 39 -9.18 -19.58 -19.03
CA ALA A 39 -7.92 -19.12 -19.60
C ALA A 39 -8.01 -18.82 -21.10
N LYS A 40 -8.66 -19.69 -21.88
CA LYS A 40 -8.90 -19.48 -23.33
C LYS A 40 -9.71 -18.21 -23.64
N LYS A 41 -10.57 -17.78 -22.71
CA LYS A 41 -11.32 -16.53 -22.82
C LYS A 41 -10.52 -15.29 -22.41
N GLY A 42 -9.25 -15.44 -22.03
CA GLY A 42 -8.40 -14.34 -21.55
C GLY A 42 -8.78 -13.79 -20.17
N LEU A 43 -9.57 -14.53 -19.39
CA LEU A 43 -10.03 -14.11 -18.07
C LEU A 43 -9.08 -14.55 -16.94
N LEU A 44 -8.14 -15.45 -17.22
CA LEU A 44 -7.08 -15.83 -16.31
C LEU A 44 -5.84 -15.00 -16.64
N ILE A 45 -5.46 -14.12 -15.71
CA ILE A 45 -4.31 -13.23 -15.85
C ILE A 45 -3.37 -13.41 -14.65
N GLU A 46 -2.08 -13.33 -14.89
CA GLU A 46 -1.06 -13.24 -13.85
C GLU A 46 -0.79 -11.77 -13.54
N ARG A 47 -0.83 -11.42 -12.26
CA ARG A 47 -0.50 -10.07 -11.79
C ARG A 47 -0.01 -10.11 -10.35
N SER A 48 0.81 -9.13 -9.98
CA SER A 48 1.17 -8.87 -8.58
C SER A 48 0.12 -7.97 -7.94
N LYS A 49 -0.25 -8.25 -6.69
CA LYS A 49 -1.01 -7.34 -5.82
C LYS A 49 -0.62 -7.57 -4.36
N PRO A 50 -0.73 -6.58 -3.46
CA PRO A 50 -0.56 -6.80 -2.04
C PRO A 50 -1.54 -7.85 -1.49
N VAL A 51 -1.04 -8.73 -0.62
CA VAL A 51 -1.84 -9.73 0.07
C VAL A 51 -1.37 -9.82 1.53
N PHE A 52 -2.25 -10.24 2.44
CA PHE A 52 -1.82 -10.61 3.78
C PHE A 52 -0.86 -11.80 3.71
N TRP A 53 0.28 -11.66 4.35
CA TRP A 53 1.37 -12.64 4.30
C TRP A 53 1.86 -12.99 5.69
N SER A 54 1.98 -14.27 5.99
CA SER A 54 2.60 -14.78 7.21
C SER A 54 4.06 -15.14 6.93
N TRP A 55 5.00 -14.35 7.44
CA TRP A 55 6.44 -14.66 7.33
C TRP A 55 6.83 -15.96 8.07
N ALA A 56 6.09 -16.30 9.14
CA ALA A 56 6.36 -17.53 9.90
C ALA A 56 5.90 -18.77 9.15
N ALA A 57 4.76 -18.73 8.47
CA ALA A 57 4.24 -19.82 7.66
C ALA A 57 4.71 -19.76 6.20
N LYS A 58 5.33 -18.64 5.77
CA LYS A 58 5.71 -18.34 4.38
C LYS A 58 4.56 -18.58 3.42
N SER A 59 3.40 -18.03 3.75
CA SER A 59 2.16 -18.26 3.01
C SER A 59 1.27 -17.03 3.02
N ALA A 60 0.51 -16.84 1.93
CA ALA A 60 -0.58 -15.89 1.89
C ALA A 60 -1.70 -16.32 2.84
N LEU A 61 -2.37 -15.34 3.43
CA LEU A 61 -3.51 -15.54 4.32
C LEU A 61 -4.80 -15.06 3.63
N ALA A 62 -5.89 -15.81 3.84
CA ALA A 62 -7.22 -15.30 3.57
C ALA A 62 -7.60 -14.24 4.62
N GLU A 63 -8.48 -13.32 4.28
CA GLU A 63 -8.92 -12.25 5.19
C GLU A 63 -9.50 -12.82 6.52
N ALA A 64 -10.23 -13.93 6.44
CA ALA A 64 -10.79 -14.61 7.61
C ALA A 64 -9.75 -15.26 8.55
N GLU A 65 -8.50 -15.38 8.11
CA GLU A 65 -7.38 -15.93 8.89
C GLU A 65 -6.58 -14.85 9.61
N VAL A 66 -6.91 -13.57 9.35
CA VAL A 66 -6.22 -12.42 9.94
C VAL A 66 -6.87 -12.06 11.27
N GLU A 67 -6.07 -12.05 12.33
CA GLU A 67 -6.46 -11.57 13.65
C GLU A 67 -5.82 -10.20 13.92
N TYR A 68 -6.63 -9.23 14.35
CA TYR A 68 -6.16 -7.90 14.73
C TYR A 68 -5.95 -7.83 16.23
N LYS A 69 -4.84 -7.23 16.65
CA LYS A 69 -4.50 -7.00 18.07
C LYS A 69 -3.94 -5.59 18.21
N ASP A 70 -4.26 -4.95 19.32
CA ASP A 70 -3.64 -3.67 19.68
C ASP A 70 -2.14 -3.88 19.87
N LYS A 71 -1.35 -3.01 19.25
CA LYS A 71 0.11 -3.00 19.32
C LYS A 71 0.61 -1.58 19.44
N GLU A 72 1.53 -1.35 20.36
CA GLU A 72 2.31 -0.12 20.41
C GLU A 72 3.46 -0.22 19.40
N ASP A 73 3.62 0.81 18.57
CA ASP A 73 4.69 0.90 17.61
C ASP A 73 5.13 2.35 17.41
N TYR A 74 6.30 2.54 16.77
CA TYR A 74 6.82 3.86 16.49
C TYR A 74 6.14 4.47 15.28
N SER A 75 5.80 5.76 15.39
CA SER A 75 5.48 6.59 14.24
C SER A 75 6.60 7.61 14.03
N ILE A 76 6.95 7.87 12.77
CA ILE A 76 8.04 8.76 12.41
C ILE A 76 7.63 9.79 11.37
N TYR A 77 8.31 10.94 11.42
CA TYR A 77 8.27 11.97 10.38
C TYR A 77 9.56 11.89 9.57
N VAL A 78 9.44 11.85 8.25
CA VAL A 78 10.59 11.73 7.36
C VAL A 78 10.56 12.82 6.30
N ALA A 79 11.66 13.53 6.14
CA ALA A 79 11.81 14.64 5.20
C ALA A 79 12.52 14.18 3.92
N PHE A 80 11.80 14.19 2.81
CA PHE A 80 12.28 13.88 1.47
C PHE A 80 12.70 15.18 0.78
N LYS A 81 13.95 15.30 0.33
CA LYS A 81 14.41 16.48 -0.42
C LYS A 81 13.69 16.57 -1.76
N LEU A 82 13.20 17.74 -2.12
CA LEU A 82 12.65 17.96 -3.45
C LEU A 82 13.76 17.94 -4.51
N SER A 83 13.43 17.42 -5.69
CA SER A 83 14.27 17.61 -6.89
C SER A 83 14.41 19.09 -7.24
N ASP A 84 15.43 19.45 -8.03
CA ASP A 84 15.64 20.84 -8.47
C ASP A 84 14.42 21.37 -9.26
N GLU A 85 13.81 20.51 -10.07
CA GLU A 85 12.61 20.85 -10.85
C GLU A 85 11.42 21.14 -9.94
N ALA A 86 11.19 20.31 -8.91
CA ALA A 86 10.12 20.52 -7.94
C ALA A 86 10.37 21.79 -7.11
N ASN A 87 11.60 22.06 -6.69
CA ASN A 87 11.99 23.29 -6.02
C ASN A 87 11.70 24.52 -6.89
N ALA A 88 12.10 24.49 -8.17
CA ALA A 88 11.88 25.59 -9.12
C ALA A 88 10.38 25.84 -9.32
N LYS A 89 9.57 24.79 -9.42
CA LYS A 89 8.13 24.86 -9.62
C LYS A 89 7.41 25.62 -8.51
N ILE A 90 7.78 25.34 -7.25
CA ILE A 90 7.19 26.00 -6.08
C ILE A 90 8.01 27.22 -5.61
N GLY A 91 9.00 27.69 -6.38
CA GLY A 91 9.84 28.84 -6.02
C GLY A 91 10.62 28.67 -4.72
N ALA A 92 11.03 27.44 -4.42
CA ALA A 92 11.77 27.08 -3.22
C ALA A 92 13.25 26.79 -3.53
N ASN A 93 14.06 26.72 -2.49
CA ASN A 93 15.44 26.27 -2.58
C ASN A 93 15.74 25.31 -1.43
N GLY A 94 15.96 24.03 -1.75
CA GLY A 94 16.24 23.01 -0.76
C GLY A 94 15.04 22.60 0.11
N ALA A 95 13.82 22.74 -0.41
CA ALA A 95 12.60 22.33 0.28
C ALA A 95 12.54 20.82 0.47
N LYS A 96 11.82 20.40 1.51
CA LYS A 96 11.63 18.99 1.85
C LYS A 96 10.15 18.70 2.08
N ALA A 97 9.65 17.66 1.45
CA ALA A 97 8.34 17.10 1.71
C ALA A 97 8.41 16.21 2.95
N VAL A 98 7.58 16.49 3.95
CA VAL A 98 7.60 15.71 5.20
C VAL A 98 6.43 14.75 5.21
N ILE A 99 6.71 13.46 5.18
CA ILE A 99 5.71 12.39 5.35
C ILE A 99 5.63 11.97 6.82
N TRP A 100 4.51 11.36 7.20
CA TRP A 100 4.34 10.68 8.46
C TRP A 100 3.95 9.22 8.19
N THR A 101 4.53 8.29 8.93
CA THR A 101 4.21 6.87 8.80
C THR A 101 4.26 6.14 10.13
N THR A 102 3.39 5.15 10.30
CA THR A 102 3.42 4.16 11.38
C THR A 102 4.10 2.86 10.95
N THR A 103 4.50 2.75 9.67
CA THR A 103 5.13 1.57 9.09
C THR A 103 6.49 1.91 8.47
N PRO A 104 7.48 2.37 9.27
CA PRO A 104 8.76 2.86 8.75
C PRO A 104 9.56 1.82 7.95
N TRP A 105 9.30 0.54 8.17
CA TRP A 105 9.93 -0.56 7.43
C TRP A 105 9.51 -0.64 5.96
N THR A 106 8.47 0.06 5.53
CA THR A 106 8.08 0.11 4.11
C THR A 106 8.79 1.21 3.31
N LEU A 107 9.51 2.12 3.98
CA LEU A 107 10.23 3.23 3.33
C LEU A 107 11.27 2.81 2.28
N PRO A 108 11.99 1.67 2.41
CA PRO A 108 12.86 1.18 1.33
C PRO A 108 12.13 0.89 0.02
N ALA A 109 10.84 0.53 0.10
CA ALA A 109 9.96 0.27 -1.05
C ALA A 109 9.17 1.50 -1.54
N ASN A 110 9.48 2.70 -1.02
CA ASN A 110 8.81 3.92 -1.44
C ASN A 110 9.02 4.21 -2.92
N GLU A 111 7.93 4.44 -3.64
CA GLU A 111 7.91 4.82 -5.06
C GLU A 111 7.26 6.19 -5.28
N GLY A 112 6.46 6.66 -4.32
CA GLY A 112 5.77 7.94 -4.43
C GLY A 112 5.42 8.59 -3.11
N ILE A 113 4.99 9.84 -3.23
CA ILE A 113 4.39 10.64 -2.15
C ILE A 113 3.04 11.13 -2.65
N SER A 114 1.95 10.67 -2.01
CA SER A 114 0.59 11.05 -2.33
C SER A 114 0.20 12.35 -1.65
N LEU A 115 -0.43 13.25 -2.42
CA LEU A 115 -1.02 14.50 -1.95
C LEU A 115 -2.53 14.50 -2.26
N ASN A 116 -3.33 15.16 -1.43
CA ASN A 116 -4.75 15.33 -1.74
C ASN A 116 -4.92 16.42 -2.81
N PRO A 117 -5.58 16.13 -3.95
CA PRO A 117 -5.73 17.08 -5.06
C PRO A 117 -6.55 18.33 -4.71
N HIS A 118 -7.38 18.27 -3.67
CA HIS A 118 -8.29 19.35 -3.28
C HIS A 118 -7.70 20.27 -2.20
N GLU A 119 -6.55 19.92 -1.66
CA GLU A 119 -5.94 20.64 -0.54
C GLU A 119 -4.85 21.59 -0.96
N ILE A 120 -4.63 22.59 -0.11
CA ILE A 120 -3.54 23.55 -0.22
C ILE A 120 -2.38 23.07 0.65
N TYR A 121 -1.19 23.18 0.12
CA TYR A 121 0.05 22.89 0.81
C TYR A 121 0.84 24.16 1.08
N VAL A 122 1.66 24.14 2.11
CA VAL A 122 2.46 25.28 2.54
C VAL A 122 3.93 24.92 2.56
N LEU A 123 4.76 25.85 2.11
CA LEU A 123 6.20 25.88 2.34
C LEU A 123 6.45 26.75 3.57
N THR A 124 7.10 26.19 4.59
CA THR A 124 7.40 26.92 5.83
C THR A 124 8.79 27.56 5.81
N GLY A 125 9.06 28.44 6.78
CA GLY A 125 10.35 29.12 6.95
C GLY A 125 11.53 28.15 7.14
N GLU A 126 11.27 26.93 7.59
CA GLU A 126 12.25 25.85 7.71
C GLU A 126 12.46 25.06 6.41
N ASN A 127 11.91 25.52 5.30
CA ASN A 127 11.88 24.80 4.02
C ASN A 127 11.19 23.43 4.08
N LEU A 128 10.17 23.29 4.93
CA LEU A 128 9.38 22.08 5.04
C LEU A 128 8.00 22.26 4.39
N ILE A 129 7.48 21.18 3.80
CA ILE A 129 6.18 21.16 3.15
C ILE A 129 5.21 20.32 3.94
N PHE A 130 4.01 20.88 4.21
CA PHE A 130 2.90 20.24 4.89
C PHE A 130 1.57 20.65 4.24
N ALA A 131 0.52 19.87 4.46
CA ALA A 131 -0.83 20.34 4.14
C ALA A 131 -1.24 21.48 5.07
N LYS A 132 -1.81 22.56 4.51
CA LYS A 132 -2.20 23.77 5.26
C LYS A 132 -3.17 23.47 6.42
N PRO A 133 -4.19 22.60 6.27
CA PRO A 133 -5.12 22.29 7.36
C PRO A 133 -4.44 21.66 8.59
N LEU A 134 -3.27 21.02 8.42
CA LEU A 134 -2.55 20.35 9.49
C LEU A 134 -1.45 21.21 10.13
N LEU A 135 -1.24 22.44 9.66
CA LEU A 135 -0.12 23.27 10.10
C LEU A 135 -0.15 23.56 11.61
N GLU A 136 -1.32 23.81 12.20
CA GLU A 136 -1.44 24.05 13.65
C GLU A 136 -0.99 22.82 14.47
N VAL A 137 -1.37 21.63 14.02
CA VAL A 137 -0.96 20.35 14.67
C VAL A 137 0.56 20.14 14.53
N ILE A 138 1.11 20.47 13.38
CA ILE A 138 2.57 20.40 13.11
C ILE A 138 3.34 21.34 14.01
N VAL A 139 2.86 22.58 14.20
CA VAL A 139 3.45 23.56 15.11
C VAL A 139 3.36 23.08 16.55
N ALA A 140 2.21 22.58 16.99
CA ALA A 140 2.02 22.07 18.34
C ALA A 140 2.97 20.89 18.65
N LYS A 141 3.36 20.11 17.65
CA LYS A 141 4.35 19.02 17.75
C LYS A 141 5.80 19.51 17.67
N GLY A 142 6.03 20.80 17.45
CA GLY A 142 7.37 21.38 17.36
C GLY A 142 8.14 21.05 16.08
N LEU A 143 7.46 20.57 15.03
CA LEU A 143 8.06 20.22 13.73
C LEU A 143 8.29 21.44 12.83
N SER A 144 7.57 22.52 13.05
CA SER A 144 7.73 23.82 12.37
C SER A 144 7.33 24.96 13.29
N LYS A 145 7.83 26.18 13.03
CA LYS A 145 7.40 27.40 13.70
C LYS A 145 6.11 27.98 13.11
N GLY A 146 5.64 27.42 11.99
CA GLY A 146 4.40 27.83 11.34
C GLY A 146 4.49 29.07 10.45
N GLU A 147 5.69 29.64 10.23
CA GLU A 147 5.88 30.72 9.27
C GLU A 147 5.64 30.20 7.84
N ILE A 148 4.66 30.75 7.15
CA ILE A 148 4.33 30.36 5.77
C ILE A 148 5.06 31.28 4.80
N LEU A 149 5.97 30.72 4.01
CA LEU A 149 6.65 31.42 2.92
C LEU A 149 5.82 31.42 1.64
N ARG A 150 5.12 30.31 1.36
CA ARG A 150 4.31 30.13 0.16
C ARG A 150 3.18 29.14 0.40
N GLU A 151 2.03 29.39 -0.25
CA GLU A 151 0.94 28.44 -0.43
C GLU A 151 0.88 28.00 -1.88
N PHE A 152 0.58 26.71 -2.11
CA PHE A 152 0.46 26.15 -3.45
C PHE A 152 -0.52 24.97 -3.47
N LYS A 153 -1.02 24.64 -4.66
CA LYS A 153 -1.91 23.49 -4.86
C LYS A 153 -1.10 22.21 -5.02
N ALA A 154 -1.63 21.08 -4.57
CA ALA A 154 -1.04 19.75 -4.76
C ALA A 154 -0.65 19.47 -6.22
N THR A 155 -1.48 19.96 -7.17
CA THR A 155 -1.27 19.81 -8.61
C THR A 155 0.02 20.47 -9.14
N GLU A 156 0.60 21.41 -8.40
CA GLU A 156 1.87 22.04 -8.79
C GLU A 156 3.06 21.08 -8.64
N LEU A 157 2.96 20.09 -7.77
CA LEU A 157 3.98 19.05 -7.58
C LEU A 157 3.70 17.77 -8.37
N GLU A 158 2.51 17.58 -8.91
CA GLU A 158 2.14 16.35 -9.62
C GLU A 158 3.15 15.97 -10.71
N ASN A 159 3.57 14.68 -10.72
CA ASN A 159 4.59 14.12 -11.61
C ASN A 159 6.02 14.65 -11.41
N LEU A 160 6.28 15.52 -10.46
CA LEU A 160 7.62 15.90 -10.03
C LEU A 160 8.15 14.91 -8.99
N TYR A 161 9.36 15.12 -8.49
CA TYR A 161 10.03 14.13 -7.65
C TYR A 161 10.57 14.73 -6.37
N ALA A 162 10.57 13.91 -5.32
CA ALA A 162 11.42 14.05 -4.16
C ALA A 162 12.44 12.89 -4.14
N ILE A 163 13.40 12.95 -3.24
CA ILE A 163 14.47 11.97 -3.10
C ILE A 163 14.30 11.24 -1.77
N ASN A 164 14.19 9.92 -1.83
CA ASN A 164 14.09 9.06 -0.65
C ASN A 164 15.41 9.15 0.14
N PRO A 165 15.39 9.54 1.42
CA PRO A 165 16.60 9.74 2.20
C PRO A 165 17.35 8.45 2.57
N LEU A 166 16.76 7.26 2.35
CA LEU A 166 17.37 5.97 2.69
C LEU A 166 18.21 5.38 1.54
N ASN A 167 17.78 5.58 0.29
CA ASN A 167 18.35 4.88 -0.85
C ASN A 167 18.54 5.78 -2.09
N ASP A 168 18.36 7.09 -1.95
CA ASP A 168 18.48 8.11 -3.01
C ASP A 168 17.59 7.88 -4.24
N ARG A 169 16.59 6.97 -4.17
CA ARG A 169 15.63 6.76 -5.25
C ARG A 169 14.69 7.95 -5.38
N LYS A 170 14.23 8.16 -6.59
CA LYS A 170 13.22 9.19 -6.90
C LYS A 170 11.85 8.72 -6.41
N SER A 171 11.20 9.53 -5.61
CA SER A 171 9.84 9.37 -5.12
C SER A 171 8.93 10.33 -5.86
N LYS A 172 7.99 9.80 -6.63
CA LYS A 172 7.11 10.61 -7.50
C LYS A 172 5.99 11.25 -6.69
N PHE A 173 5.74 12.54 -6.86
CA PHE A 173 4.53 13.17 -6.34
C PHE A 173 3.32 12.76 -7.18
N ILE A 174 2.30 12.25 -6.51
CA ILE A 174 1.06 11.76 -7.11
C ILE A 174 -0.15 12.32 -6.36
N LEU A 175 -1.31 12.35 -7.01
CA LEU A 175 -2.55 12.85 -6.42
C LEU A 175 -3.46 11.69 -6.03
N GLY A 176 -3.86 11.64 -4.76
CA GLY A 176 -4.70 10.58 -4.19
C GLY A 176 -5.76 11.15 -3.24
N GLU A 177 -7.02 10.84 -3.50
CA GLU A 177 -8.14 11.25 -2.63
C GLU A 177 -8.17 10.52 -1.28
N HIS A 178 -7.43 9.42 -1.16
CA HIS A 178 -7.24 8.68 0.10
C HIS A 178 -6.41 9.44 1.14
N VAL A 179 -5.72 10.51 0.74
CA VAL A 179 -4.94 11.35 1.67
C VAL A 179 -5.90 12.19 2.51
N LEU A 180 -6.05 11.83 3.78
CA LEU A 180 -6.92 12.50 4.74
C LEU A 180 -6.21 13.62 5.48
N MET A 181 -7.00 14.55 6.05
CA MET A 181 -6.51 15.69 6.84
C MET A 181 -6.82 15.53 8.33
N ASP A 182 -7.00 14.30 8.79
CA ASP A 182 -7.29 13.95 10.18
C ASP A 182 -6.04 13.70 11.03
N GLY A 183 -4.87 13.66 10.39
CA GLY A 183 -3.59 13.46 11.06
C GLY A 183 -2.38 13.48 10.14
N GLY A 184 -1.20 13.31 10.73
CA GLY A 184 0.06 13.29 9.99
C GLY A 184 0.48 14.64 9.45
N THR A 185 0.87 14.69 8.19
CA THR A 185 1.40 15.87 7.48
C THR A 185 0.58 16.27 6.25
N GLY A 186 -0.38 15.42 5.85
CA GLY A 186 -1.10 15.55 4.58
C GLY A 186 -0.29 15.11 3.36
N LEU A 187 0.89 14.53 3.57
CA LEU A 187 1.70 13.86 2.55
C LEU A 187 1.87 12.41 2.99
N VAL A 188 1.47 11.48 2.14
CA VAL A 188 1.47 10.04 2.44
C VAL A 188 2.54 9.34 1.61
N HIS A 189 3.44 8.65 2.31
CA HIS A 189 4.36 7.71 1.72
C HIS A 189 3.60 6.61 0.98
N THR A 190 3.97 6.33 -0.26
CA THR A 190 3.29 5.36 -1.13
C THR A 190 4.27 4.27 -1.57
N ALA A 191 3.92 3.02 -1.23
CA ALA A 191 4.69 1.82 -1.58
C ALA A 191 3.73 0.75 -2.15
N PRO A 192 3.59 0.63 -3.48
CA PRO A 192 2.61 -0.24 -4.13
C PRO A 192 2.71 -1.73 -3.77
N GLY A 193 3.88 -2.19 -3.31
CA GLY A 193 4.08 -3.57 -2.83
C GLY A 193 3.57 -3.84 -1.41
N HIS A 194 3.22 -2.80 -0.62
CA HIS A 194 2.95 -2.91 0.81
C HIS A 194 1.57 -2.42 1.26
N GLY A 195 0.76 -1.84 0.35
CA GLY A 195 -0.58 -1.36 0.66
C GLY A 195 -1.53 -1.50 -0.52
N GLU A 196 -2.81 -1.82 -0.27
CA GLU A 196 -3.80 -1.98 -1.34
C GLU A 196 -4.14 -0.63 -1.99
N ASP A 197 -4.34 0.42 -1.20
CA ASP A 197 -4.55 1.78 -1.72
C ASP A 197 -3.33 2.28 -2.49
N ASP A 198 -2.12 2.02 -1.98
CA ASP A 198 -0.86 2.36 -2.63
C ASP A 198 -0.70 1.62 -3.96
N TYR A 199 -1.11 0.36 -4.01
CA TYR A 199 -1.10 -0.43 -5.23
C TYR A 199 -2.04 0.16 -6.30
N HIS A 200 -3.28 0.48 -5.92
CA HIS A 200 -4.26 1.02 -6.86
C HIS A 200 -3.85 2.39 -7.40
N ILE A 201 -3.40 3.29 -6.54
CA ILE A 201 -2.90 4.59 -6.99
C ILE A 201 -1.59 4.45 -7.78
N GLY A 202 -0.74 3.50 -7.39
CA GLY A 202 0.50 3.18 -8.10
C GLY A 202 0.26 2.74 -9.54
N LEU A 203 -0.73 1.88 -9.78
CA LEU A 203 -1.13 1.47 -11.13
C LEU A 203 -1.55 2.67 -12.00
N LYS A 204 -2.32 3.61 -11.43
CA LYS A 204 -2.78 4.82 -12.14
C LYS A 204 -1.60 5.69 -12.60
N TYR A 205 -0.54 5.78 -11.81
CA TYR A 205 0.63 6.60 -12.10
C TYR A 205 1.83 5.84 -12.70
N GLY A 206 1.66 4.53 -12.95
CA GLY A 206 2.71 3.67 -13.49
C GLY A 206 3.90 3.50 -12.55
N LEU A 207 3.66 3.48 -11.23
CA LEU A 207 4.70 3.20 -10.25
C LEU A 207 5.07 1.71 -10.25
N GLU A 208 6.32 1.42 -9.96
CA GLU A 208 6.78 0.04 -9.80
C GLU A 208 6.24 -0.59 -8.52
N VAL A 209 6.04 -1.92 -8.56
CA VAL A 209 5.68 -2.71 -7.38
C VAL A 209 6.98 -3.26 -6.81
N THR A 210 7.69 -2.42 -6.07
CA THR A 210 8.97 -2.78 -5.43
C THR A 210 8.69 -3.56 -4.15
N MET A 211 9.36 -4.70 -3.98
CA MET A 211 9.24 -5.57 -2.81
C MET A 211 10.64 -5.94 -2.32
N PRO A 212 11.27 -5.14 -1.44
CA PRO A 212 12.62 -5.39 -0.91
C PRO A 212 12.61 -6.34 0.30
N VAL A 213 11.53 -7.08 0.49
CA VAL A 213 11.35 -7.99 1.63
C VAL A 213 11.07 -9.38 1.10
N ASP A 214 11.85 -10.36 1.54
CA ASP A 214 11.69 -11.77 1.19
C ASP A 214 10.47 -12.42 1.86
N GLU A 215 10.22 -13.68 1.55
CA GLU A 215 9.11 -14.46 2.12
C GLU A 215 9.21 -14.67 3.65
N SER A 216 10.37 -14.44 4.24
CA SER A 216 10.64 -14.53 5.68
C SER A 216 10.49 -13.18 6.40
N GLY A 217 10.18 -12.11 5.67
CA GLY A 217 10.08 -10.75 6.21
C GLY A 217 11.43 -10.06 6.40
N CYS A 218 12.50 -10.55 5.78
CA CYS A 218 13.82 -9.95 5.81
C CYS A 218 14.04 -9.07 4.57
N TYR A 219 14.84 -8.02 4.71
CA TYR A 219 15.29 -7.23 3.56
C TYR A 219 16.34 -8.02 2.78
N ASP A 220 16.27 -7.93 1.44
CA ASP A 220 17.26 -8.47 0.50
C ASP A 220 18.49 -7.58 0.38
#